data_c08c895933363a1eb996548390d81174
#
_entry.id   c08c895933363a1eb996548390d81174
#
_cell.length_a   1.000
_cell.length_b   1.000
_cell.length_c   1.000
_cell.angle_alpha   90.00
_cell.angle_beta   90.00
_cell.angle_gamma   90.00
#
_symmetry.space_group_name_H-M   'P 1'
#
loop_
_entity.id
_entity.type
_entity.pdbx_description
1 polymer ?
#
loop_
_entity_poly.entity_id
_entity_poly.type
_entity_poly.pdbx_seq_one_letter_code
_entity_poly.pdbx_strand_id
1 'polypeptide(L)'
;PTPSISSAASDVYKRQITHDEFYGFYSFFNNIDEEGLIQYGDYAPKPRLTISKSEVNKGLDFIKLPDSLDKVTFMVMKESENLRKTYVLNRGLYNLKLNEVKSMTPSAVMPLKKANANRLDLAQWFFDEENPLTSRVVVNRIWQQFFGVGIVATPDDFGSQGNRPINPELLDWLAVTYMKSDQWDTKKLIKRIVMSSTYKQTSRTSDLNYSLDPENVYLSRYPRQKLSAEMIRDNILKSSGLLVNKLGGPSVKPLQPEGLWDEVTGGGGGSLAKYVMSTGDNLYRRSLYTFWKRTVPVSYTHLRAHETSSY
;
A
#
# COMPACT_ATOMS: atom_id res chain seq x y z
N PRO A 1 -4.04 -11.97 -43.35
CA PRO A 1 -3.61 -12.66 -42.14
C PRO A 1 -4.36 -12.06 -40.97
N THR A 2 -5.33 -12.80 -40.43
CA THR A 2 -6.06 -12.44 -39.21
C THR A 2 -5.04 -12.32 -38.09
N PRO A 3 -5.00 -11.18 -37.33
CA PRO A 3 -4.15 -11.09 -36.15
C PRO A 3 -4.47 -12.23 -35.21
N SER A 4 -3.46 -12.84 -34.62
CA SER A 4 -3.68 -13.89 -33.63
C SER A 4 -4.53 -13.33 -32.49
N ILE A 5 -5.42 -14.12 -31.88
CA ILE A 5 -6.29 -13.74 -30.77
C ILE A 5 -5.48 -13.06 -29.64
N SER A 6 -4.24 -13.46 -29.45
CA SER A 6 -3.28 -12.87 -28.49
C SER A 6 -2.90 -11.42 -28.85
N SER A 7 -2.72 -11.09 -30.14
CA SER A 7 -2.40 -9.72 -30.55
C SER A 7 -3.62 -8.80 -30.48
N ALA A 8 -4.80 -9.31 -30.80
CA ALA A 8 -6.05 -8.55 -30.69
C ALA A 8 -6.40 -8.24 -29.21
N ALA A 9 -6.23 -9.19 -28.31
CA ALA A 9 -6.41 -8.98 -26.87
C ALA A 9 -5.39 -7.99 -26.29
N SER A 10 -4.12 -8.10 -26.71
CA SER A 10 -3.07 -7.15 -26.37
C SER A 10 -3.35 -5.73 -26.91
N ASP A 11 -3.95 -5.61 -28.09
CA ASP A 11 -4.33 -4.32 -28.68
C ASP A 11 -5.51 -3.67 -27.96
N VAL A 12 -6.49 -4.45 -27.49
CA VAL A 12 -7.60 -3.94 -26.70
C VAL A 12 -7.12 -3.43 -25.33
N TYR A 13 -6.20 -4.15 -24.69
CA TYR A 13 -5.57 -3.72 -23.43
C TYR A 13 -4.74 -2.44 -23.61
N LYS A 14 -3.93 -2.37 -24.67
CA LYS A 14 -3.10 -1.20 -24.98
C LYS A 14 -3.91 0.04 -25.37
N ARG A 15 -5.17 -0.13 -25.77
CA ARG A 15 -6.07 0.99 -26.11
C ARG A 15 -6.78 1.62 -24.90
N GLN A 16 -6.69 1.03 -23.71
CA GLN A 16 -7.33 1.58 -22.50
C GLN A 16 -6.57 2.77 -21.92
N ILE A 17 -5.23 2.76 -21.99
CA ILE A 17 -4.38 3.89 -21.59
C ILE A 17 -3.39 4.12 -22.72
N THR A 18 -3.46 5.28 -23.36
CA THR A 18 -2.54 5.67 -24.42
C THR A 18 -1.18 6.08 -23.85
N HIS A 19 -0.14 6.12 -24.70
CA HIS A 19 1.17 6.65 -24.27
C HIS A 19 1.06 8.10 -23.80
N ASP A 20 0.25 8.91 -24.46
CA ASP A 20 0.04 10.30 -24.09
C ASP A 20 -0.61 10.41 -22.70
N GLU A 21 -1.61 9.59 -22.40
CA GLU A 21 -2.24 9.53 -21.07
C GLU A 21 -1.27 9.03 -19.99
N PHE A 22 -0.45 8.02 -20.30
CA PHE A 22 0.57 7.53 -19.36
C PHE A 22 1.58 8.64 -19.00
N TYR A 23 2.17 9.29 -20.02
CA TYR A 23 3.12 10.37 -19.77
C TYR A 23 2.44 11.64 -19.24
N GLY A 24 1.18 11.88 -19.59
CA GLY A 24 0.36 12.92 -19.01
C GLY A 24 0.08 12.69 -17.52
N PHE A 25 -0.18 11.47 -17.11
CA PHE A 25 -0.29 11.09 -15.70
C PHE A 25 1.06 11.18 -14.98
N TYR A 26 2.13 10.71 -15.62
CA TYR A 26 3.50 10.84 -15.10
C TYR A 26 3.89 12.31 -14.87
N SER A 27 3.39 13.26 -15.68
CA SER A 27 3.73 14.68 -15.60
C SER A 27 3.41 15.31 -14.24
N PHE A 28 2.40 14.80 -13.51
CA PHE A 28 2.09 15.24 -12.14
C PHE A 28 3.27 15.03 -11.17
N PHE A 29 4.14 14.07 -11.45
CA PHE A 29 5.28 13.70 -10.61
C PHE A 29 6.63 14.17 -11.19
N ASN A 30 6.65 14.67 -12.41
CA ASN A 30 7.88 15.12 -13.07
C ASN A 30 8.32 16.52 -12.63
N ASN A 31 7.52 17.22 -11.84
CA ASN A 31 7.76 18.59 -11.39
C ASN A 31 8.28 18.71 -9.95
N ILE A 32 8.83 17.63 -9.40
CA ILE A 32 9.38 17.65 -8.05
C ILE A 32 10.82 18.11 -8.10
N ASP A 33 11.17 19.04 -7.20
CA ASP A 33 12.53 19.55 -7.04
C ASP A 33 13.33 18.61 -6.12
N GLU A 34 13.73 17.45 -6.63
CA GLU A 34 14.42 16.40 -5.88
C GLU A 34 15.94 16.52 -6.02
N GLU A 35 16.65 16.28 -4.90
CA GLU A 35 18.07 15.92 -4.92
C GLU A 35 18.18 14.46 -5.38
N GLY A 36 18.79 14.21 -6.54
CA GLY A 36 18.83 12.88 -7.16
C GLY A 36 19.60 11.85 -6.32
N LEU A 37 20.92 11.96 -6.22
CA LEU A 37 21.76 11.08 -5.39
C LEU A 37 21.90 11.64 -3.98
N ILE A 38 21.34 10.92 -3.00
CA ILE A 38 21.48 11.27 -1.59
C ILE A 38 22.76 10.62 -1.08
N GLN A 39 23.72 11.42 -0.63
CA GLN A 39 24.86 10.92 0.13
C GLN A 39 24.39 10.44 1.52
N TYR A 40 25.04 9.42 2.04
CA TYR A 40 24.77 8.94 3.39
C TYR A 40 24.94 10.10 4.40
N GLY A 41 23.87 10.45 5.09
CA GLY A 41 23.85 11.52 6.09
C GLY A 41 22.56 11.48 6.91
N ASP A 42 22.57 12.19 8.03
CA ASP A 42 21.45 12.22 8.99
C ASP A 42 20.39 13.29 8.66
N TYR A 43 20.43 13.86 7.48
CA TYR A 43 19.47 14.91 7.08
C TYR A 43 18.44 14.41 6.06
N ALA A 44 17.23 14.93 6.17
CA ALA A 44 16.21 14.69 5.17
C ALA A 44 16.63 15.36 3.83
N PRO A 45 16.60 14.63 2.69
CA PRO A 45 16.91 15.21 1.38
C PRO A 45 15.86 16.26 0.97
N LYS A 46 16.21 17.12 0.01
CA LYS A 46 15.26 18.08 -0.58
C LYS A 46 14.27 17.38 -1.53
N PRO A 47 13.07 17.93 -1.69
CA PRO A 47 12.52 19.08 -0.98
C PRO A 47 12.09 18.74 0.44
N ARG A 48 12.35 19.67 1.37
CA ARG A 48 12.09 19.49 2.79
C ARG A 48 11.31 20.65 3.38
N LEU A 49 10.49 20.33 4.36
CA LEU A 49 9.75 21.27 5.20
C LEU A 49 10.23 21.14 6.63
N THR A 50 10.67 22.25 7.21
CA THR A 50 11.02 22.34 8.64
C THR A 50 9.93 23.11 9.36
N ILE A 51 9.29 22.50 10.33
CA ILE A 51 8.24 23.08 11.14
C ILE A 51 8.65 23.12 12.61
N SER A 52 8.18 24.13 13.33
CA SER A 52 8.44 24.28 14.76
C SER A 52 7.63 23.28 15.58
N LYS A 53 8.11 22.95 16.79
CA LYS A 53 7.39 22.11 17.75
C LYS A 53 5.99 22.64 18.05
N SER A 54 5.83 23.97 18.15
CA SER A 54 4.53 24.59 18.41
C SER A 54 3.52 24.38 17.27
N GLU A 55 3.97 24.40 16.01
CA GLU A 55 3.12 24.13 14.84
C GLU A 55 2.74 22.64 14.77
N VAL A 56 3.69 21.73 15.07
CA VAL A 56 3.40 20.30 15.15
C VAL A 56 2.33 20.02 16.21
N ASN A 57 2.48 20.61 17.40
CA ASN A 57 1.53 20.41 18.49
C ASN A 57 0.13 20.97 18.21
N LYS A 58 0.03 22.02 17.36
CA LYS A 58 -1.28 22.55 16.93
C LYS A 58 -2.00 21.65 15.92
N GLY A 59 -1.25 21.04 15.01
CA GLY A 59 -1.83 20.22 13.93
C GLY A 59 -1.93 18.73 14.26
N LEU A 60 -1.09 18.24 15.18
CA LEU A 60 -0.93 16.83 15.50
C LEU A 60 -0.83 16.66 17.03
N ASP A 61 -1.90 16.99 17.75
CA ASP A 61 -1.97 16.96 19.21
C ASP A 61 -1.70 15.60 19.85
N PHE A 62 -1.87 14.52 19.06
CA PHE A 62 -1.57 13.15 19.44
C PHE A 62 -0.08 12.79 19.37
N ILE A 63 0.78 13.65 18.77
CA ILE A 63 2.22 13.44 18.68
C ILE A 63 2.91 14.30 19.72
N LYS A 64 3.48 13.67 20.76
CA LYS A 64 4.33 14.34 21.74
C LYS A 64 5.79 14.29 21.26
N LEU A 65 6.32 15.42 20.80
CA LEU A 65 7.74 15.53 20.47
C LEU A 65 8.57 15.62 21.76
N PRO A 66 9.78 15.04 21.78
CA PRO A 66 10.72 15.21 22.88
C PRO A 66 11.02 16.69 23.14
N ASP A 67 11.28 17.04 24.41
CA ASP A 67 11.55 18.43 24.80
C ASP A 67 12.85 18.97 24.17
N SER A 68 13.75 18.08 23.83
CA SER A 68 15.02 18.39 23.15
C SER A 68 14.87 18.78 21.67
N LEU A 69 13.67 18.66 21.07
CA LEU A 69 13.43 18.95 19.65
C LEU A 69 12.62 20.25 19.53
N ASP A 70 13.25 21.31 19.08
CA ASP A 70 12.57 22.58 18.77
C ASP A 70 11.93 22.60 17.38
N LYS A 71 12.49 21.84 16.46
CA LYS A 71 12.06 21.78 15.04
C LYS A 71 12.09 20.34 14.56
N VAL A 72 11.20 20.02 13.62
CA VAL A 72 11.17 18.73 12.93
C VAL A 72 11.23 18.99 11.42
N THR A 73 12.08 18.26 10.72
CA THR A 73 12.25 18.36 9.28
C THR A 73 11.67 17.10 8.62
N PHE A 74 10.78 17.31 7.65
CA PHE A 74 10.15 16.25 6.87
C PHE A 74 10.55 16.38 5.40
N MET A 75 10.70 15.25 4.74
CA MET A 75 10.67 15.19 3.27
C MET A 75 9.24 15.48 2.80
N VAL A 76 9.11 16.35 1.83
CA VAL A 76 7.82 16.72 1.24
C VAL A 76 7.92 16.72 -0.28
N MET A 77 6.80 16.49 -0.95
CA MET A 77 6.72 16.69 -2.40
C MET A 77 6.39 18.16 -2.68
N LYS A 78 7.41 18.96 -2.99
CA LYS A 78 7.25 20.37 -3.40
C LYS A 78 7.40 20.45 -4.91
N GLU A 79 6.51 21.18 -5.56
CA GLU A 79 6.64 21.48 -6.98
C GLU A 79 7.78 22.48 -7.22
N SER A 80 8.53 22.25 -8.30
CA SER A 80 9.53 23.18 -8.78
C SER A 80 8.86 24.46 -9.26
N GLU A 81 9.48 25.63 -9.02
CA GLU A 81 9.02 26.91 -9.53
C GLU A 81 9.06 26.94 -11.07
N ASN A 82 10.03 26.25 -11.65
CA ASN A 82 10.15 26.07 -13.09
C ASN A 82 9.58 24.68 -13.47
N LEU A 83 8.37 24.66 -13.98
CA LEU A 83 7.72 23.44 -14.40
C LEU A 83 8.50 22.76 -15.53
N ARG A 84 8.84 21.49 -15.35
CA ARG A 84 9.49 20.70 -16.39
C ARG A 84 8.49 20.30 -17.46
N LYS A 85 8.89 20.46 -18.72
CA LYS A 85 8.13 19.91 -19.84
C LYS A 85 8.21 18.38 -19.83
N THR A 86 7.08 17.74 -19.97
CA THR A 86 6.99 16.28 -20.05
C THR A 86 6.74 15.88 -21.50
N TYR A 87 7.44 14.83 -21.93
CA TYR A 87 7.36 14.33 -23.29
C TYR A 87 7.03 12.85 -23.28
N VAL A 88 6.31 12.41 -24.30
CA VAL A 88 6.26 10.99 -24.62
C VAL A 88 7.65 10.53 -25.05
N LEU A 89 8.12 9.42 -24.49
CA LEU A 89 9.43 8.88 -24.82
C LEU A 89 9.31 7.70 -25.79
N ASN A 90 10.11 7.74 -26.85
CA ASN A 90 10.14 6.61 -27.79
C ASN A 90 10.74 5.38 -27.09
N ARG A 91 9.91 4.34 -26.91
CA ARG A 91 10.26 3.10 -26.18
C ARG A 91 10.85 3.32 -24.78
N GLY A 92 10.45 4.41 -24.10
CA GLY A 92 10.95 4.76 -22.78
C GLY A 92 12.36 5.36 -22.74
N LEU A 93 13.00 5.62 -23.86
CA LEU A 93 14.34 6.17 -23.94
C LEU A 93 14.32 7.68 -23.63
N TYR A 94 15.00 8.09 -22.55
CA TYR A 94 14.98 9.48 -22.04
C TYR A 94 15.55 10.51 -23.04
N ASN A 95 16.40 10.09 -23.95
CA ASN A 95 17.02 10.92 -24.98
C ASN A 95 16.20 11.03 -26.27
N LEU A 96 15.16 10.19 -26.46
CA LEU A 96 14.30 10.18 -27.63
C LEU A 96 12.90 10.71 -27.29
N LYS A 97 12.81 12.04 -27.19
CA LYS A 97 11.55 12.74 -26.93
C LYS A 97 10.69 12.84 -28.17
N LEU A 98 9.40 12.52 -28.02
CA LEU A 98 8.36 12.72 -29.03
C LEU A 98 7.55 13.99 -28.73
N ASN A 99 6.23 13.91 -28.78
CA ASN A 99 5.33 15.04 -28.49
C ASN A 99 5.36 15.45 -27.01
N GLU A 100 5.22 16.76 -26.75
CA GLU A 100 5.02 17.30 -25.41
C GLU A 100 3.60 16.98 -24.93
N VAL A 101 3.47 16.57 -23.66
CA VAL A 101 2.19 16.29 -23.02
C VAL A 101 1.99 17.12 -21.76
N LYS A 102 0.73 17.42 -21.47
CA LYS A 102 0.30 18.12 -20.26
C LYS A 102 -0.30 17.12 -19.27
N SER A 103 -0.47 17.57 -18.02
CA SER A 103 -1.11 16.78 -16.98
C SER A 103 -2.52 16.34 -17.39
N MET A 104 -2.74 15.04 -17.43
CA MET A 104 -4.03 14.43 -17.75
C MET A 104 -4.19 13.11 -17.03
N THR A 105 -5.43 12.68 -16.88
CA THR A 105 -5.80 11.36 -16.31
C THR A 105 -6.31 10.44 -17.42
N PRO A 106 -6.27 9.11 -17.22
CA PRO A 106 -6.79 8.17 -18.21
C PRO A 106 -8.28 8.42 -18.49
N SER A 107 -8.61 8.72 -19.72
CA SER A 107 -9.98 9.01 -20.17
C SER A 107 -10.91 7.81 -20.00
N ALA A 108 -10.36 6.60 -20.08
CA ALA A 108 -11.11 5.35 -19.84
C ALA A 108 -11.62 5.20 -18.40
N VAL A 109 -11.01 5.89 -17.43
CA VAL A 109 -11.47 5.92 -16.02
C VAL A 109 -12.37 7.14 -15.82
N MET A 110 -11.80 8.32 -15.91
CA MET A 110 -12.51 9.59 -15.79
C MET A 110 -11.58 10.72 -16.25
N PRO A 111 -11.97 11.55 -17.23
CA PRO A 111 -11.14 12.64 -17.66
C PRO A 111 -11.03 13.74 -16.60
N LEU A 112 -9.85 14.32 -16.47
CA LEU A 112 -9.64 15.46 -15.60
C LEU A 112 -10.31 16.72 -16.16
N LYS A 113 -11.14 17.37 -15.36
CA LYS A 113 -11.94 18.53 -15.78
C LYS A 113 -11.12 19.86 -15.84
N LYS A 114 -9.93 19.88 -15.22
CA LYS A 114 -9.10 21.08 -15.05
C LYS A 114 -7.87 21.06 -15.95
N ALA A 115 -7.69 22.09 -16.75
CA ALA A 115 -6.45 22.31 -17.50
C ALA A 115 -5.30 22.72 -16.56
N ASN A 116 -4.07 22.28 -16.86
CA ASN A 116 -2.87 22.55 -16.05
C ASN A 116 -3.04 22.17 -14.55
N ALA A 117 -3.63 21.01 -14.32
CA ALA A 117 -3.84 20.48 -13.00
C ALA A 117 -2.51 20.09 -12.31
N ASN A 118 -2.45 20.27 -11.01
CA ASN A 118 -1.35 19.88 -10.15
C ASN A 118 -1.67 18.57 -9.37
N ARG A 119 -0.74 18.11 -8.52
CA ARG A 119 -0.92 16.90 -7.71
C ARG A 119 -2.08 16.96 -6.72
N LEU A 120 -2.43 18.14 -6.23
CA LEU A 120 -3.61 18.29 -5.37
C LEU A 120 -4.90 18.07 -6.15
N ASP A 121 -4.97 18.59 -7.38
CA ASP A 121 -6.10 18.32 -8.28
C ASP A 121 -6.19 16.83 -8.62
N LEU A 122 -5.04 16.15 -8.81
CA LEU A 122 -5.00 14.71 -9.00
C LEU A 122 -5.48 13.97 -7.74
N ALA A 123 -5.08 14.41 -6.54
CA ALA A 123 -5.59 13.83 -5.30
C ALA A 123 -7.10 13.96 -5.19
N GLN A 124 -7.66 15.13 -5.51
CA GLN A 124 -9.11 15.35 -5.53
C GLN A 124 -9.81 14.46 -6.57
N TRP A 125 -9.19 14.24 -7.73
CA TRP A 125 -9.71 13.33 -8.76
C TRP A 125 -9.90 11.90 -8.24
N PHE A 126 -8.99 11.39 -7.39
CA PHE A 126 -9.16 10.07 -6.79
C PHE A 126 -10.37 9.99 -5.83
N PHE A 127 -10.72 11.10 -5.19
CA PHE A 127 -11.85 11.17 -4.26
C PHE A 127 -13.13 11.72 -4.89
N ASP A 128 -13.13 12.01 -6.18
CA ASP A 128 -14.33 12.44 -6.90
C ASP A 128 -15.40 11.34 -6.85
N GLU A 129 -16.64 11.73 -6.58
CA GLU A 129 -17.78 10.79 -6.50
C GLU A 129 -18.07 10.09 -7.83
N GLU A 130 -17.68 10.69 -8.94
CA GLU A 130 -17.80 10.12 -10.28
C GLU A 130 -16.66 9.14 -10.61
N ASN A 131 -15.60 9.06 -9.79
CA ASN A 131 -14.49 8.13 -10.02
C ASN A 131 -14.95 6.68 -9.75
N PRO A 132 -15.08 5.84 -10.79
CA PRO A 132 -15.64 4.51 -10.63
C PRO A 132 -14.69 3.51 -9.99
N LEU A 133 -13.40 3.84 -9.89
CA LEU A 133 -12.37 2.84 -9.61
C LEU A 133 -11.83 2.91 -8.18
N THR A 134 -11.53 4.10 -7.67
CA THR A 134 -10.79 4.26 -6.40
C THR A 134 -11.48 3.55 -5.24
N SER A 135 -12.76 3.80 -5.01
CA SER A 135 -13.51 3.19 -3.91
C SER A 135 -13.60 1.67 -4.04
N ARG A 136 -13.84 1.15 -5.26
CA ARG A 136 -13.89 -0.30 -5.52
C ARG A 136 -12.57 -0.99 -5.23
N VAL A 137 -11.45 -0.42 -5.67
CA VAL A 137 -10.11 -0.97 -5.42
C VAL A 137 -9.80 -1.00 -3.94
N VAL A 138 -10.06 0.08 -3.20
CA VAL A 138 -9.83 0.15 -1.76
C VAL A 138 -10.68 -0.87 -1.02
N VAL A 139 -11.97 -0.94 -1.32
CA VAL A 139 -12.89 -1.91 -0.71
C VAL A 139 -12.45 -3.33 -1.01
N ASN A 140 -12.09 -3.64 -2.24
CA ASN A 140 -11.62 -4.96 -2.64
C ASN A 140 -10.35 -5.40 -1.89
N ARG A 141 -9.38 -4.51 -1.74
CA ARG A 141 -8.15 -4.77 -0.98
C ARG A 141 -8.40 -4.97 0.51
N ILE A 142 -9.30 -4.19 1.10
CA ILE A 142 -9.71 -4.37 2.49
C ILE A 142 -10.45 -5.69 2.66
N TRP A 143 -11.38 -6.02 1.76
CA TRP A 143 -12.09 -7.30 1.75
C TRP A 143 -11.11 -8.49 1.70
N GLN A 144 -10.11 -8.42 0.83
CA GLN A 144 -9.09 -9.45 0.68
C GLN A 144 -8.34 -9.73 1.99
N GLN A 145 -8.10 -8.71 2.83
CA GLN A 145 -7.44 -8.91 4.14
C GLN A 145 -8.26 -9.79 5.09
N PHE A 146 -9.58 -9.80 4.94
CA PHE A 146 -10.47 -10.59 5.80
C PHE A 146 -10.85 -11.94 5.21
N PHE A 147 -10.92 -12.06 3.89
CA PHE A 147 -11.38 -13.27 3.22
C PHE A 147 -10.30 -13.99 2.39
N GLY A 148 -9.08 -13.46 2.35
CA GLY A 148 -7.94 -14.02 1.60
C GLY A 148 -7.98 -13.72 0.11
N VAL A 149 -9.17 -13.70 -0.49
CA VAL A 149 -9.39 -13.35 -1.90
C VAL A 149 -10.31 -12.13 -1.98
N GLY A 150 -10.05 -11.23 -2.90
CA GLY A 150 -10.91 -10.07 -3.15
C GLY A 150 -12.23 -10.46 -3.82
N ILE A 151 -13.23 -9.60 -3.78
CA ILE A 151 -14.46 -9.74 -4.58
C ILE A 151 -14.08 -9.77 -6.07
N VAL A 152 -13.05 -8.99 -6.46
CA VAL A 152 -12.27 -9.16 -7.69
C VAL A 152 -10.99 -9.89 -7.32
N ALA A 153 -10.81 -11.09 -7.85
CA ALA A 153 -9.68 -11.96 -7.49
C ALA A 153 -8.31 -11.43 -7.97
N THR A 154 -8.31 -10.54 -8.97
CA THR A 154 -7.13 -9.83 -9.49
C THR A 154 -7.08 -8.41 -8.93
N PRO A 155 -6.55 -8.17 -7.71
CA PRO A 155 -6.64 -6.87 -7.03
C PRO A 155 -5.84 -5.75 -7.73
N ASP A 156 -4.91 -6.11 -8.58
CA ASP A 156 -4.06 -5.18 -9.35
C ASP A 156 -4.56 -4.97 -10.78
N ASP A 157 -5.60 -5.69 -11.20
CA ASP A 157 -6.20 -5.55 -12.53
C ASP A 157 -7.72 -5.60 -12.46
N PHE A 158 -8.34 -4.43 -12.56
CA PHE A 158 -9.78 -4.23 -12.69
C PHE A 158 -10.20 -4.00 -14.14
N GLY A 159 -9.28 -4.18 -15.07
CA GLY A 159 -9.51 -4.00 -16.50
C GLY A 159 -10.04 -5.26 -17.18
N SER A 160 -10.02 -5.23 -18.51
CA SER A 160 -10.55 -6.30 -19.34
C SER A 160 -9.80 -7.63 -19.24
N GLN A 161 -8.56 -7.61 -18.76
CA GLN A 161 -7.75 -8.80 -18.52
C GLN A 161 -7.89 -9.36 -17.10
N GLY A 162 -8.45 -8.57 -16.19
CA GLY A 162 -8.72 -8.97 -14.81
C GLY A 162 -9.95 -9.87 -14.69
N ASN A 163 -10.09 -10.49 -13.53
CA ASN A 163 -11.28 -11.26 -13.21
C ASN A 163 -12.49 -10.35 -12.98
N ARG A 164 -13.63 -10.80 -13.45
CA ARG A 164 -14.89 -10.14 -13.10
C ARG A 164 -15.20 -10.33 -11.61
N PRO A 165 -15.80 -9.33 -10.95
CA PRO A 165 -16.22 -9.50 -9.56
C PRO A 165 -17.22 -10.66 -9.46
N ILE A 166 -17.04 -11.50 -8.43
CA ILE A 166 -17.95 -12.63 -8.15
C ILE A 166 -19.35 -12.11 -7.79
N ASN A 167 -19.39 -11.02 -7.05
CA ASN A 167 -20.64 -10.34 -6.67
C ASN A 167 -20.49 -8.84 -6.94
N PRO A 168 -20.85 -8.38 -8.14
CA PRO A 168 -20.70 -6.99 -8.54
C PRO A 168 -21.56 -6.05 -7.70
N GLU A 169 -22.78 -6.46 -7.35
CA GLU A 169 -23.70 -5.64 -6.55
C GLU A 169 -23.15 -5.40 -5.14
N LEU A 170 -22.49 -6.40 -4.54
CA LEU A 170 -21.86 -6.26 -3.24
C LEU A 170 -20.67 -5.29 -3.31
N LEU A 171 -19.83 -5.43 -4.34
CA LEU A 171 -18.70 -4.53 -4.54
C LEU A 171 -19.16 -3.08 -4.69
N ASP A 172 -20.16 -2.85 -5.52
CA ASP A 172 -20.70 -1.54 -5.80
C ASP A 172 -21.38 -0.93 -4.57
N TRP A 173 -22.17 -1.72 -3.86
CA TRP A 173 -22.80 -1.27 -2.62
C TRP A 173 -21.78 -0.89 -1.55
N LEU A 174 -20.76 -1.71 -1.34
CA LEU A 174 -19.69 -1.41 -0.40
C LEU A 174 -18.91 -0.17 -0.80
N ALA A 175 -18.58 -0.03 -2.10
CA ALA A 175 -17.82 1.11 -2.62
C ALA A 175 -18.59 2.43 -2.46
N VAL A 176 -19.89 2.45 -2.84
CA VAL A 176 -20.75 3.63 -2.68
C VAL A 176 -20.99 3.97 -1.21
N THR A 177 -21.22 2.95 -0.36
CA THR A 177 -21.40 3.15 1.08
C THR A 177 -20.12 3.72 1.72
N TYR A 178 -18.96 3.17 1.38
CA TYR A 178 -17.68 3.63 1.90
C TYR A 178 -17.39 5.08 1.51
N MET A 179 -17.66 5.45 0.27
CA MET A 179 -17.43 6.80 -0.25
C MET A 179 -18.46 7.80 0.34
N LYS A 180 -19.75 7.51 0.24
CA LYS A 180 -20.83 8.48 0.56
C LYS A 180 -21.24 8.45 2.03
N SER A 181 -21.62 7.29 2.56
CA SER A 181 -22.17 7.18 3.92
C SER A 181 -21.08 7.16 4.99
N ASP A 182 -19.99 6.45 4.73
CA ASP A 182 -18.89 6.32 5.65
C ASP A 182 -17.85 7.45 5.50
N GLN A 183 -17.93 8.26 4.43
CA GLN A 183 -16.99 9.36 4.15
C GLN A 183 -15.52 8.92 4.22
N TRP A 184 -15.21 7.82 3.58
CA TRP A 184 -13.88 7.20 3.53
C TRP A 184 -13.34 6.74 4.90
N ASP A 185 -14.20 6.58 5.90
CA ASP A 185 -13.81 6.02 7.21
C ASP A 185 -13.58 4.51 7.12
N THR A 186 -12.32 4.13 7.01
CA THR A 186 -11.89 2.73 6.94
C THR A 186 -12.33 1.91 8.15
N LYS A 187 -12.43 2.50 9.34
CA LYS A 187 -12.88 1.78 10.55
C LYS A 187 -14.35 1.40 10.45
N LYS A 188 -15.19 2.27 9.87
CA LYS A 188 -16.60 1.95 9.62
C LYS A 188 -16.74 0.81 8.61
N LEU A 189 -15.97 0.84 7.52
CA LEU A 189 -15.96 -0.25 6.54
C LEU A 189 -15.52 -1.58 7.18
N ILE A 190 -14.41 -1.58 7.92
CA ILE A 190 -13.93 -2.77 8.64
C ILE A 190 -15.01 -3.29 9.60
N LYS A 191 -15.62 -2.41 10.39
CA LYS A 191 -16.70 -2.80 11.31
C LYS A 191 -17.86 -3.45 10.57
N ARG A 192 -18.25 -2.92 9.41
CA ARG A 192 -19.32 -3.48 8.57
C ARG A 192 -18.99 -4.90 8.10
N ILE A 193 -17.75 -5.12 7.66
CA ILE A 193 -17.27 -6.44 7.23
C ILE A 193 -17.28 -7.44 8.39
N VAL A 194 -16.63 -7.12 9.51
CA VAL A 194 -16.49 -8.06 10.63
C VAL A 194 -17.79 -8.31 11.41
N MET A 195 -18.78 -7.42 11.28
CA MET A 195 -20.10 -7.60 11.84
C MET A 195 -21.07 -8.38 10.93
N SER A 196 -20.69 -8.63 9.68
CA SER A 196 -21.51 -9.38 8.73
C SER A 196 -21.68 -10.85 9.14
N SER A 197 -22.79 -11.46 8.73
CA SER A 197 -23.00 -12.89 8.91
C SER A 197 -21.97 -13.72 8.16
N THR A 198 -21.54 -13.27 6.99
CA THR A 198 -20.49 -13.91 6.17
C THR A 198 -19.16 -14.01 6.92
N TYR A 199 -18.74 -12.96 7.62
CA TYR A 199 -17.51 -13.00 8.42
C TYR A 199 -17.62 -13.90 9.65
N LYS A 200 -18.80 -13.96 10.27
CA LYS A 200 -19.07 -14.73 11.49
C LYS A 200 -19.34 -16.22 11.24
N GLN A 201 -19.31 -16.68 10.00
CA GLN A 201 -19.52 -18.07 9.67
C GLN A 201 -18.44 -18.97 10.27
N THR A 202 -18.78 -20.23 10.50
CA THR A 202 -17.80 -21.26 10.81
C THR A 202 -16.93 -21.57 9.59
N SER A 203 -15.69 -21.98 9.82
CA SER A 203 -14.81 -22.53 8.78
C SER A 203 -15.04 -24.03 8.51
N ARG A 204 -15.94 -24.68 9.29
CA ARG A 204 -16.31 -26.08 9.08
C ARG A 204 -17.33 -26.16 7.94
N THR A 205 -17.23 -27.20 7.15
CA THR A 205 -18.16 -27.49 6.06
C THR A 205 -18.37 -29.00 5.94
N SER A 206 -19.46 -29.39 5.28
CA SER A 206 -19.68 -30.80 4.91
C SER A 206 -18.89 -31.15 3.64
N ASP A 207 -18.64 -32.47 3.44
CA ASP A 207 -17.95 -32.92 2.23
C ASP A 207 -18.73 -32.56 0.96
N LEU A 208 -20.06 -32.58 1.04
CA LEU A 208 -20.94 -32.16 -0.06
C LEU A 208 -20.74 -30.69 -0.41
N ASN A 209 -20.79 -29.79 0.57
CA ASN A 209 -20.59 -28.35 0.32
C ASN A 209 -19.17 -28.08 -0.14
N TYR A 210 -18.17 -28.83 0.35
CA TYR A 210 -16.80 -28.71 -0.12
C TYR A 210 -16.66 -29.14 -1.59
N SER A 211 -17.32 -30.22 -2.00
CA SER A 211 -17.28 -30.68 -3.39
C SER A 211 -18.00 -29.73 -4.36
N LEU A 212 -19.07 -29.04 -3.90
CA LEU A 212 -19.82 -28.08 -4.70
C LEU A 212 -19.10 -26.71 -4.88
N ASP A 213 -18.36 -26.28 -3.86
CA ASP A 213 -17.62 -25.00 -3.88
C ASP A 213 -16.25 -25.17 -3.19
N PRO A 214 -15.30 -25.92 -3.82
CA PRO A 214 -13.99 -26.17 -3.23
C PRO A 214 -13.20 -24.89 -2.98
N GLU A 215 -13.25 -23.93 -3.91
CA GLU A 215 -12.55 -22.64 -3.83
C GLU A 215 -13.27 -21.60 -2.94
N ASN A 216 -14.41 -21.98 -2.35
CA ASN A 216 -15.23 -21.08 -1.53
C ASN A 216 -15.60 -19.75 -2.21
N VAL A 217 -15.89 -19.82 -3.49
CA VAL A 217 -16.25 -18.66 -4.33
C VAL A 217 -17.50 -17.95 -3.82
N TYR A 218 -18.48 -18.73 -3.35
CA TYR A 218 -19.76 -18.22 -2.83
C TYR A 218 -19.72 -17.88 -1.34
N LEU A 219 -18.54 -17.96 -0.69
CA LEU A 219 -18.35 -17.69 0.74
C LEU A 219 -19.36 -18.46 1.62
N SER A 220 -19.58 -19.72 1.30
CA SER A 220 -20.45 -20.62 2.08
C SER A 220 -19.87 -20.99 3.45
N ARG A 221 -18.60 -20.71 3.67
CA ARG A 221 -17.84 -20.89 4.92
C ARG A 221 -16.84 -19.77 5.11
N TYR A 222 -16.38 -19.55 6.35
CA TYR A 222 -15.26 -18.63 6.57
C TYR A 222 -13.96 -19.25 6.02
N PRO A 223 -13.17 -18.52 5.22
CA PRO A 223 -11.95 -19.05 4.63
C PRO A 223 -10.89 -19.29 5.72
N ARG A 224 -10.16 -20.39 5.61
CA ARG A 224 -8.98 -20.64 6.43
C ARG A 224 -7.78 -20.02 5.75
N GLN A 225 -7.24 -18.96 6.34
CA GLN A 225 -6.06 -18.28 5.84
C GLN A 225 -4.98 -18.22 6.91
N LYS A 226 -3.73 -18.28 6.47
CA LYS A 226 -2.59 -18.09 7.35
C LYS A 226 -2.47 -16.62 7.72
N LEU A 227 -2.24 -16.34 8.99
CA LEU A 227 -1.93 -14.99 9.45
C LEU A 227 -0.51 -14.59 9.00
N SER A 228 -0.28 -13.31 8.79
CA SER A 228 1.08 -12.82 8.57
C SER A 228 1.93 -12.99 9.84
N ALA A 229 3.25 -13.01 9.67
CA ALA A 229 4.18 -13.12 10.80
C ALA A 229 3.97 -12.01 11.84
N GLU A 230 3.67 -10.81 11.38
CA GLU A 230 3.35 -9.66 12.24
C GLU A 230 2.08 -9.88 13.03
N MET A 231 1.04 -10.40 12.40
CA MET A 231 -0.22 -10.72 13.07
C MET A 231 -0.06 -11.83 14.09
N ILE A 232 0.72 -12.87 13.76
CA ILE A 232 1.03 -13.99 14.70
C ILE A 232 1.78 -13.43 15.92
N ARG A 233 2.83 -12.66 15.70
CA ARG A 233 3.60 -12.05 16.80
C ARG A 233 2.74 -11.15 17.67
N ASP A 234 1.94 -10.26 17.08
CA ASP A 234 1.08 -9.34 17.83
C ASP A 234 0.00 -10.11 18.62
N ASN A 235 -0.51 -11.20 18.07
CA ASN A 235 -1.46 -12.07 18.75
C ASN A 235 -0.82 -12.79 19.96
N ILE A 236 0.40 -13.34 19.80
CA ILE A 236 1.16 -13.96 20.89
C ILE A 236 1.43 -12.93 22.01
N LEU A 237 1.92 -11.73 21.64
CA LEU A 237 2.16 -10.67 22.62
C LEU A 237 0.87 -10.23 23.34
N LYS A 238 -0.23 -10.16 22.62
CA LYS A 238 -1.53 -9.82 23.21
C LYS A 238 -2.02 -10.88 24.17
N SER A 239 -1.94 -12.16 23.78
CA SER A 239 -2.40 -13.29 24.58
C SER A 239 -1.56 -13.50 25.84
N SER A 240 -0.24 -13.21 25.76
CA SER A 240 0.67 -13.28 26.91
C SER A 240 0.60 -12.05 27.84
N GLY A 241 -0.15 -11.00 27.45
CA GLY A 241 -0.21 -9.77 28.22
C GLY A 241 1.01 -8.84 28.07
N LEU A 242 1.96 -9.19 27.22
CA LEU A 242 3.19 -8.43 27.01
C LEU A 242 3.05 -7.28 26.00
N LEU A 243 1.97 -7.21 25.23
CA LEU A 243 1.81 -6.22 24.17
C LEU A 243 1.77 -4.78 24.72
N VAL A 244 2.76 -3.99 24.34
CA VAL A 244 2.81 -2.56 24.63
C VAL A 244 2.09 -1.79 23.54
N ASN A 245 0.91 -1.25 23.87
CA ASN A 245 0.06 -0.50 22.95
C ASN A 245 0.36 1.00 22.98
N LYS A 246 1.57 1.37 22.58
CA LYS A 246 2.03 2.77 22.45
C LYS A 246 1.96 3.21 21.01
N LEU A 247 1.20 4.25 20.70
CA LEU A 247 1.10 4.84 19.35
C LEU A 247 2.26 5.80 19.07
N GLY A 248 2.72 5.80 17.82
CA GLY A 248 3.76 6.72 17.34
C GLY A 248 5.15 6.43 17.88
N GLY A 249 6.08 7.31 17.58
CA GLY A 249 7.48 7.21 17.98
C GLY A 249 8.35 6.42 16.98
N PRO A 250 9.66 6.32 17.22
CA PRO A 250 10.61 5.68 16.33
C PRO A 250 10.36 4.17 16.21
N SER A 251 10.91 3.58 15.15
CA SER A 251 10.91 2.12 14.97
C SER A 251 11.70 1.43 16.07
N VAL A 252 11.28 0.21 16.40
CA VAL A 252 11.89 -0.62 17.44
C VAL A 252 12.51 -1.87 16.82
N LYS A 253 13.53 -2.41 17.51
CA LYS A 253 14.25 -3.60 17.12
C LYS A 253 13.95 -4.73 18.10
N PRO A 254 12.97 -5.62 17.83
CA PRO A 254 12.63 -6.72 18.70
C PRO A 254 13.73 -7.77 18.80
N LEU A 255 13.52 -8.78 19.65
CA LEU A 255 14.45 -9.91 19.77
C LEU A 255 14.69 -10.58 18.42
N GLN A 256 15.94 -10.82 18.11
CA GLN A 256 16.39 -11.60 16.96
C GLN A 256 17.54 -12.52 17.39
N PRO A 257 17.72 -13.69 16.73
CA PRO A 257 18.89 -14.53 16.95
C PRO A 257 20.19 -13.79 16.61
N GLU A 258 21.21 -14.09 17.37
CA GLU A 258 22.56 -13.57 17.11
C GLU A 258 23.09 -14.10 15.77
N GLY A 259 23.90 -13.29 15.09
CA GLY A 259 24.55 -13.65 13.82
C GLY A 259 23.69 -13.49 12.57
N LEU A 260 22.34 -13.38 12.69
CA LEU A 260 21.46 -13.30 11.53
C LEU A 260 21.79 -12.12 10.59
N TRP A 261 22.15 -10.99 11.15
CA TRP A 261 22.51 -9.81 10.36
C TRP A 261 23.90 -9.92 9.73
N ASP A 262 24.82 -10.59 10.40
CA ASP A 262 26.18 -10.84 9.89
C ASP A 262 26.15 -11.78 8.69
N GLU A 263 25.31 -12.82 8.71
CA GLU A 263 25.11 -13.72 7.58
C GLU A 263 24.60 -12.99 6.33
N VAL A 264 23.63 -12.09 6.50
CA VAL A 264 22.99 -11.39 5.37
C VAL A 264 23.85 -10.21 4.86
N THR A 265 24.65 -9.60 5.73
CA THR A 265 25.53 -8.47 5.35
C THR A 265 26.91 -8.92 4.88
N GLY A 266 27.20 -10.21 4.90
CA GLY A 266 28.50 -10.76 4.48
C GLY A 266 29.68 -10.33 5.35
N GLY A 267 29.45 -10.00 6.63
CA GLY A 267 30.48 -9.54 7.56
C GLY A 267 31.03 -8.14 7.25
N GLY A 268 30.44 -7.42 6.31
CA GLY A 268 30.85 -6.07 5.92
C GLY A 268 30.60 -5.05 7.04
N GLY A 269 31.70 -4.57 7.66
CA GLY A 269 31.67 -3.67 8.80
C GLY A 269 31.18 -2.26 8.47
N GLY A 270 29.93 -1.99 8.78
CA GLY A 270 29.37 -0.63 8.84
C GLY A 270 28.37 -0.51 9.99
N SER A 271 28.08 0.70 10.43
CA SER A 271 27.14 0.96 11.52
C SER A 271 25.73 0.38 11.26
N LEU A 272 25.39 0.11 9.99
CA LEU A 272 24.15 -0.51 9.55
C LEU A 272 24.21 -2.05 9.55
N ALA A 273 25.37 -2.67 9.72
CA ALA A 273 25.53 -4.12 9.78
C ALA A 273 25.21 -4.67 11.17
N LYS A 274 25.29 -3.85 12.20
CA LYS A 274 25.08 -4.27 13.57
C LYS A 274 23.65 -4.08 14.02
N TYR A 275 22.97 -5.17 14.36
CA TYR A 275 21.64 -5.11 14.97
C TYR A 275 21.77 -4.90 16.47
N VAL A 276 21.37 -3.74 16.94
CA VAL A 276 21.29 -3.45 18.37
C VAL A 276 19.83 -3.57 18.80
N MET A 277 19.53 -4.60 19.57
CA MET A 277 18.19 -4.90 20.07
C MET A 277 17.70 -3.76 20.98
N SER A 278 16.43 -3.41 20.87
CA SER A 278 15.77 -2.49 21.79
C SER A 278 15.68 -3.10 23.20
N THR A 279 15.44 -2.28 24.22
CA THR A 279 15.33 -2.69 25.62
C THR A 279 13.96 -2.32 26.21
N GLY A 280 13.58 -2.99 27.30
CA GLY A 280 12.34 -2.73 28.04
C GLY A 280 11.08 -2.87 27.16
N ASP A 281 10.12 -1.97 27.35
CA ASP A 281 8.83 -1.96 26.65
C ASP A 281 8.94 -1.93 25.12
N ASN A 282 10.02 -1.42 24.59
CA ASN A 282 10.25 -1.35 23.14
C ASN A 282 10.40 -2.73 22.48
N LEU A 283 10.74 -3.77 23.24
CA LEU A 283 10.77 -5.15 22.75
C LEU A 283 9.38 -5.68 22.39
N TYR A 284 8.36 -5.20 23.06
CA TYR A 284 6.99 -5.73 23.05
C TYR A 284 6.01 -4.82 22.33
N ARG A 285 6.50 -3.81 21.61
CA ARG A 285 5.64 -2.96 20.78
C ARG A 285 5.05 -3.75 19.60
N ARG A 286 3.91 -3.27 19.11
CA ARG A 286 3.25 -3.85 17.92
C ARG A 286 4.21 -3.97 16.75
N SER A 287 4.06 -5.01 15.96
CA SER A 287 4.89 -5.30 14.78
C SER A 287 4.85 -4.19 13.73
N LEU A 288 3.80 -3.37 13.72
CA LEU A 288 3.72 -2.13 12.94
C LEU A 288 4.93 -1.20 13.16
N TYR A 289 5.52 -1.20 14.36
CA TYR A 289 6.66 -0.35 14.73
C TYR A 289 8.01 -1.05 14.60
N THR A 290 8.04 -2.29 14.15
CA THR A 290 9.29 -3.05 13.96
C THR A 290 10.14 -2.42 12.86
N PHE A 291 11.44 -2.31 13.12
CA PHE A 291 12.39 -1.83 12.13
C PHE A 291 12.44 -2.76 10.91
N TRP A 292 12.26 -2.19 9.74
CA TRP A 292 12.28 -2.89 8.47
C TRP A 292 13.54 -2.53 7.68
N LYS A 293 14.21 -3.54 7.16
CA LYS A 293 15.30 -3.38 6.20
C LYS A 293 15.04 -4.30 5.01
N ARG A 294 15.14 -3.76 3.80
CA ARG A 294 14.84 -4.51 2.57
C ARG A 294 15.71 -5.76 2.40
N THR A 295 16.98 -5.70 2.83
CA THR A 295 17.94 -6.81 2.70
C THR A 295 17.78 -7.88 3.78
N VAL A 296 17.13 -7.55 4.90
CA VAL A 296 16.88 -8.45 6.02
C VAL A 296 15.45 -8.27 6.51
N PRO A 297 14.46 -8.85 5.84
CA PRO A 297 13.08 -8.85 6.33
C PRO A 297 12.93 -9.85 7.47
N VAL A 298 13.38 -9.49 8.65
CA VAL A 298 13.64 -10.39 9.77
C VAL A 298 12.42 -11.07 10.35
N SER A 299 11.25 -10.40 10.30
CA SER A 299 9.99 -10.98 10.82
C SER A 299 9.54 -12.21 10.04
N TYR A 300 9.91 -12.31 8.76
CA TYR A 300 9.45 -13.37 7.86
C TYR A 300 10.29 -14.66 7.88
N THR A 301 11.58 -14.55 8.11
CA THR A 301 12.49 -15.69 7.95
C THR A 301 12.31 -16.73 9.05
N HIS A 302 12.05 -16.32 10.30
CA HIS A 302 11.91 -17.24 11.42
C HIS A 302 10.58 -17.99 11.44
N LEU A 303 9.48 -17.32 11.11
CA LEU A 303 8.17 -17.98 11.11
C LEU A 303 8.00 -18.89 9.89
N ARG A 304 8.64 -18.58 8.74
CA ARG A 304 8.65 -19.47 7.57
C ARG A 304 9.54 -20.70 7.74
N ALA A 305 10.67 -20.59 8.42
CA ALA A 305 11.57 -21.73 8.64
C ALA A 305 10.91 -22.85 9.46
N HIS A 306 10.00 -22.53 10.36
CA HIS A 306 9.23 -23.52 11.12
C HIS A 306 8.06 -24.14 10.33
N GLU A 307 7.58 -23.48 9.27
CA GLU A 307 6.49 -24.02 8.44
C GLU A 307 6.95 -25.02 7.38
N THR A 308 8.24 -25.02 6.99
CA THR A 308 8.78 -25.91 5.94
C THR A 308 9.31 -27.25 6.45
N SER A 309 9.36 -27.47 7.76
CA SER A 309 9.86 -28.73 8.34
C SER A 309 8.77 -29.75 8.66
N SER A 310 7.52 -29.54 8.22
CA SER A 310 6.39 -30.45 8.47
C SER A 310 5.69 -30.91 7.19
N TYR A 311 6.51 -31.32 6.19
CA TYR A 311 6.05 -32.19 5.09
C TYR A 311 7.04 -33.31 4.86
#